data_8b99202cda2bea19d7a22a4db1204ea7
#
_entry.id   8b99202cda2bea19d7a22a4db1204ea7
#
_cell.length_a   1.000
_cell.length_b   1.000
_cell.length_c   1.000
_cell.angle_alpha   90.00
_cell.angle_beta   90.00
_cell.angle_gamma   90.00
#
_symmetry.space_group_name_H-M   'P 1'
#
loop_
_entity.id
_entity.type
_entity.pdbx_description
1 polymer ?
#
loop_
_entity_poly.entity_id
_entity_poly.type
_entity_poly.pdbx_seq_one_letter_code
_entity_poly.pdbx_strand_id
1 'polypeptide(L)'
;MRTIIYTLILSCICCLATVAQCGNFAGADYSQGIVFIMENNRIVWQHKAPESNDIWVLPNGNLLFSTGKGVLEVTRQNDTVFHYASESPIFACQRLKNGNTFIGECNAGRLLEVSPEGNIVSDICILPEGISDGTFAFMRNARKLDNGHYLVAHYGDECVKEYDQAGKVVWQVK
;
A
#
# COMPACT_ATOMS: atom_id res chain seq x y z
N MET A 1 21.32 -45.55 -63.56
CA MET A 1 20.25 -44.71 -63.03
C MET A 1 20.35 -44.70 -61.52
N ARG A 2 20.79 -43.60 -60.93
CA ARG A 2 20.85 -43.43 -59.45
C ARG A 2 19.69 -42.53 -59.05
N THR A 3 18.71 -43.08 -58.34
CA THR A 3 17.58 -42.37 -57.83
C THR A 3 17.97 -41.67 -56.54
N ILE A 4 17.97 -40.34 -56.51
CA ILE A 4 18.23 -39.53 -55.34
C ILE A 4 16.89 -39.32 -54.62
N ILE A 5 16.74 -39.88 -53.42
CA ILE A 5 15.59 -39.67 -52.53
C ILE A 5 15.86 -38.43 -51.67
N TYR A 6 15.14 -37.35 -51.92
CA TYR A 6 15.16 -36.16 -51.04
C TYR A 6 14.19 -36.40 -49.89
N THR A 7 14.78 -36.59 -48.71
CA THR A 7 13.99 -36.63 -47.47
C THR A 7 13.76 -35.18 -46.98
N LEU A 8 12.54 -34.71 -47.11
CA LEU A 8 12.11 -33.42 -46.57
C LEU A 8 11.93 -33.58 -45.04
N ILE A 9 12.87 -33.01 -44.26
CA ILE A 9 12.71 -32.89 -42.80
C ILE A 9 11.82 -31.67 -42.55
N LEU A 10 10.55 -31.92 -42.26
CA LEU A 10 9.61 -30.90 -41.78
C LEU A 10 9.91 -30.59 -40.31
N SER A 11 10.72 -29.57 -40.09
CA SER A 11 10.98 -29.06 -38.71
C SER A 11 9.73 -28.35 -38.22
N CYS A 12 8.92 -29.05 -37.42
CA CYS A 12 7.80 -28.46 -36.68
C CYS A 12 8.37 -27.62 -35.53
N ILE A 13 8.58 -26.33 -35.76
CA ILE A 13 8.90 -25.37 -34.69
C ILE A 13 7.62 -25.18 -33.89
N CYS A 14 7.44 -25.97 -32.82
CA CYS A 14 6.48 -25.65 -31.78
C CYS A 14 6.91 -24.35 -31.11
N CYS A 15 6.36 -23.23 -31.52
CA CYS A 15 6.40 -22.00 -30.75
C CYS A 15 5.66 -22.26 -29.43
N LEU A 16 6.39 -22.67 -28.40
CA LEU A 16 5.89 -22.64 -27.03
C LEU A 16 5.73 -21.15 -26.69
N ALA A 17 4.53 -20.62 -26.87
CA ALA A 17 4.16 -19.35 -26.31
C ALA A 17 4.26 -19.50 -24.78
N THR A 18 5.38 -19.07 -24.20
CA THR A 18 5.50 -18.88 -22.76
C THR A 18 4.52 -17.77 -22.39
N VAL A 19 3.33 -18.15 -21.96
CA VAL A 19 2.42 -17.21 -21.30
C VAL A 19 3.16 -16.78 -20.05
N ALA A 20 3.57 -15.51 -19.98
CA ALA A 20 4.12 -14.94 -18.77
C ALA A 20 3.10 -15.15 -17.65
N GLN A 21 3.42 -16.04 -16.71
CA GLN A 21 2.56 -16.29 -15.58
C GLN A 21 2.67 -15.08 -14.66
N CYS A 22 1.67 -14.20 -14.70
CA CYS A 22 1.55 -13.12 -13.76
C CYS A 22 1.37 -13.74 -12.37
N GLY A 23 2.21 -13.36 -11.41
CA GLY A 23 2.11 -13.87 -10.04
C GLY A 23 0.79 -13.45 -9.38
N ASN A 24 0.44 -14.11 -8.29
CA ASN A 24 -0.69 -13.70 -7.46
C ASN A 24 -0.31 -12.43 -6.68
N PHE A 25 -1.16 -11.41 -6.68
CA PHE A 25 -0.91 -10.16 -5.97
C PHE A 25 -2.22 -9.48 -5.53
N ALA A 26 -2.10 -8.61 -4.53
CA ALA A 26 -3.14 -7.64 -4.20
C ALA A 26 -2.73 -6.26 -4.75
N GLY A 27 -3.71 -5.47 -5.16
CA GLY A 27 -3.49 -4.14 -5.72
C GLY A 27 -4.61 -3.18 -5.42
N ALA A 28 -4.30 -1.88 -5.56
CA ALA A 28 -5.27 -0.80 -5.54
C ALA A 28 -5.33 -0.16 -6.93
N ASP A 29 -6.53 -0.02 -7.47
CA ASP A 29 -6.79 0.74 -8.68
C ASP A 29 -7.48 2.05 -8.29
N TYR A 30 -6.69 3.12 -8.31
CA TYR A 30 -7.16 4.45 -7.93
C TYR A 30 -8.27 4.95 -8.86
N SER A 31 -8.16 4.67 -10.15
CA SER A 31 -9.10 5.17 -11.17
C SER A 31 -10.46 4.47 -11.13
N GLN A 32 -10.46 3.19 -10.81
CA GLN A 32 -11.69 2.41 -10.62
C GLN A 32 -12.23 2.49 -9.18
N GLY A 33 -11.42 3.00 -8.24
CA GLY A 33 -11.80 3.11 -6.83
C GLY A 33 -12.00 1.75 -6.17
N ILE A 34 -11.13 0.79 -6.46
CA ILE A 34 -11.19 -0.56 -5.89
C ILE A 34 -9.82 -1.01 -5.37
N VAL A 35 -9.86 -1.88 -4.38
CA VAL A 35 -8.77 -2.79 -4.05
C VAL A 35 -9.16 -4.21 -4.49
N PHE A 36 -8.17 -5.00 -4.93
CA PHE A 36 -8.45 -6.31 -5.49
C PHE A 36 -7.35 -7.32 -5.19
N ILE A 37 -7.68 -8.59 -5.34
CA ILE A 37 -6.72 -9.70 -5.38
C ILE A 37 -6.80 -10.35 -6.75
N MET A 38 -5.64 -10.51 -7.37
CA MET A 38 -5.49 -11.19 -8.64
C MET A 38 -4.78 -12.53 -8.43
N GLU A 39 -5.38 -13.59 -8.98
CA GLU A 39 -4.81 -14.93 -9.00
C GLU A 39 -4.98 -15.51 -10.40
N ASN A 40 -3.93 -16.12 -10.95
CA ASN A 40 -3.97 -16.73 -12.28
C ASN A 40 -4.56 -15.79 -13.37
N ASN A 41 -4.15 -14.51 -13.36
CA ASN A 41 -4.60 -13.45 -14.28
C ASN A 41 -6.09 -13.12 -14.19
N ARG A 42 -6.74 -13.40 -13.06
CA ARG A 42 -8.16 -13.06 -12.82
C ARG A 42 -8.31 -12.37 -11.47
N ILE A 43 -9.18 -11.38 -11.41
CA ILE A 43 -9.62 -10.81 -10.13
C ILE A 43 -10.51 -11.85 -9.45
N VAL A 44 -10.04 -12.37 -8.31
CA VAL A 44 -10.76 -13.36 -7.51
C VAL A 44 -11.48 -12.75 -6.32
N TRP A 45 -11.12 -11.51 -5.97
CA TRP A 45 -11.76 -10.73 -4.92
C TRP A 45 -11.57 -9.24 -5.19
N GLN A 46 -12.56 -8.42 -4.84
CA GLN A 46 -12.46 -6.97 -4.88
C GLN A 46 -13.35 -6.31 -3.83
N HIS A 47 -12.99 -5.09 -3.44
CA HIS A 47 -13.75 -4.24 -2.53
C HIS A 47 -13.70 -2.78 -3.01
N LYS A 48 -14.79 -2.03 -2.80
CA LYS A 48 -14.83 -0.59 -3.13
C LYS A 48 -13.92 0.20 -2.18
N ALA A 49 -12.95 0.88 -2.73
CA ALA A 49 -11.94 1.64 -1.98
C ALA A 49 -11.53 2.89 -2.79
N PRO A 50 -12.38 3.93 -2.84
CA PRO A 50 -12.07 5.15 -3.58
C PRO A 50 -10.79 5.79 -3.01
N GLU A 51 -9.93 6.28 -3.90
CA GLU A 51 -8.69 6.98 -3.56
C GLU A 51 -7.72 6.16 -2.67
N SER A 52 -7.75 4.82 -2.78
CA SER A 52 -6.82 3.95 -2.05
C SER A 52 -5.39 4.15 -2.54
N ASN A 53 -4.47 4.40 -1.62
CA ASN A 53 -3.05 4.64 -1.89
C ASN A 53 -2.11 3.61 -1.24
N ASP A 54 -2.63 2.80 -0.32
CA ASP A 54 -1.86 1.79 0.41
C ASP A 54 -2.69 0.55 0.69
N ILE A 55 -2.09 -0.63 0.55
CA ILE A 55 -2.76 -1.91 0.74
C ILE A 55 -1.80 -2.97 1.30
N TRP A 56 -2.31 -3.80 2.22
CA TRP A 56 -1.63 -4.93 2.83
C TRP A 56 -2.52 -6.16 2.84
N VAL A 57 -1.95 -7.31 2.50
CA VAL A 57 -2.53 -8.61 2.83
C VAL A 57 -1.98 -9.02 4.17
N LEU A 58 -2.85 -9.12 5.17
CA LEU A 58 -2.46 -9.47 6.54
C LEU A 58 -2.25 -10.98 6.70
N PRO A 59 -1.49 -11.44 7.72
CA PRO A 59 -1.26 -12.87 7.97
C PRO A 59 -2.55 -13.70 8.17
N ASN A 60 -3.63 -13.08 8.64
CA ASN A 60 -4.95 -13.73 8.78
C ASN A 60 -5.74 -13.81 7.46
N GLY A 61 -5.18 -13.31 6.35
CA GLY A 61 -5.80 -13.28 5.03
C GLY A 61 -6.71 -12.07 4.78
N ASN A 62 -6.95 -11.21 5.77
CA ASN A 62 -7.68 -9.96 5.60
C ASN A 62 -6.88 -8.94 4.80
N LEU A 63 -7.54 -7.92 4.28
CA LEU A 63 -6.90 -6.80 3.62
C LEU A 63 -7.06 -5.54 4.47
N LEU A 64 -5.92 -4.88 4.75
CA LEU A 64 -5.86 -3.56 5.34
C LEU A 64 -5.50 -2.57 4.23
N PHE A 65 -6.28 -1.51 4.05
CA PHE A 65 -6.04 -0.51 3.01
C PHE A 65 -6.54 0.87 3.40
N SER A 66 -5.91 1.89 2.80
CA SER A 66 -6.41 3.26 2.90
C SER A 66 -7.57 3.50 1.95
N THR A 67 -8.46 4.40 2.32
CA THR A 67 -9.42 5.07 1.44
C THR A 67 -9.10 6.56 1.43
N GLY A 68 -9.81 7.39 0.66
CA GLY A 68 -9.52 8.83 0.57
C GLY A 68 -9.32 9.49 1.93
N LYS A 69 -10.21 9.23 2.90
CA LYS A 69 -10.17 9.77 4.27
C LYS A 69 -10.36 8.69 5.34
N GLY A 70 -9.85 7.49 5.13
CA GLY A 70 -10.03 6.41 6.09
C GLY A 70 -9.07 5.26 5.91
N VAL A 71 -9.14 4.32 6.84
CA VAL A 71 -8.47 3.01 6.77
C VAL A 71 -9.51 1.95 7.12
N LEU A 72 -9.51 0.88 6.34
CA LEU A 72 -10.36 -0.29 6.55
C LEU A 72 -9.50 -1.56 6.64
N GLU A 73 -9.88 -2.47 7.53
CA GLU A 73 -9.54 -3.89 7.41
C GLU A 73 -10.81 -4.65 7.08
N VAL A 74 -10.78 -5.45 6.01
CA VAL A 74 -11.91 -6.27 5.58
C VAL A 74 -11.52 -7.73 5.44
N THR A 75 -12.48 -8.61 5.70
CA THR A 75 -12.33 -10.04 5.46
C THR A 75 -12.49 -10.37 3.98
N ARG A 76 -12.20 -11.62 3.58
CA ARG A 76 -12.46 -12.11 2.21
C ARG A 76 -13.96 -12.21 1.89
N GLN A 77 -14.84 -12.14 2.88
CA GLN A 77 -16.30 -12.07 2.74
C GLN A 77 -16.80 -10.62 2.63
N ASN A 78 -15.89 -9.62 2.63
CA ASN A 78 -16.17 -8.19 2.65
C ASN A 78 -16.78 -7.66 3.96
N ASP A 79 -16.61 -8.37 5.08
CA ASP A 79 -16.98 -7.85 6.40
C ASP A 79 -15.90 -6.89 6.90
N THR A 80 -16.29 -5.69 7.35
CA THR A 80 -15.38 -4.74 7.95
C THR A 80 -15.11 -5.13 9.40
N VAL A 81 -13.82 -5.35 9.75
CA VAL A 81 -13.38 -5.73 11.10
C VAL A 81 -12.60 -4.62 11.80
N PHE A 82 -12.11 -3.63 11.06
CA PHE A 82 -11.51 -2.42 11.59
C PHE A 82 -11.85 -1.23 10.69
N HIS A 83 -12.10 -0.08 11.30
CA HIS A 83 -12.38 1.17 10.60
C HIS A 83 -11.79 2.35 11.36
N TYR A 84 -11.13 3.25 10.64
CA TYR A 84 -10.71 4.57 11.10
C TYR A 84 -11.15 5.61 10.08
N ALA A 85 -11.71 6.73 10.54
CA ALA A 85 -12.08 7.88 9.71
C ALA A 85 -11.26 9.12 10.11
N SER A 86 -10.89 9.92 9.11
CA SER A 86 -10.11 11.15 9.24
C SER A 86 -10.72 12.28 8.43
N GLU A 87 -10.44 13.52 8.81
CA GLU A 87 -10.71 14.69 7.96
C GLU A 87 -9.57 14.95 6.96
N SER A 88 -8.37 14.44 7.22
CA SER A 88 -7.21 14.53 6.33
C SER A 88 -7.13 13.33 5.37
N PRO A 89 -6.64 13.49 4.14
CA PRO A 89 -6.35 12.36 3.26
C PRO A 89 -5.37 11.37 3.89
N ILE A 90 -5.65 10.07 3.71
CA ILE A 90 -4.80 8.98 4.21
C ILE A 90 -4.03 8.36 3.05
N PHE A 91 -2.70 8.43 3.10
CA PHE A 91 -1.83 7.83 2.09
C PHE A 91 -0.95 6.69 2.61
N ALA A 92 -1.01 6.42 3.92
CA ALA A 92 -0.25 5.34 4.53
C ALA A 92 -1.05 4.64 5.63
N CYS A 93 -1.03 3.32 5.62
CA CYS A 93 -1.51 2.49 6.72
C CYS A 93 -0.63 1.25 6.87
N GLN A 94 -0.51 0.74 8.09
CA GLN A 94 0.30 -0.46 8.35
C GLN A 94 -0.18 -1.14 9.63
N ARG A 95 -0.44 -2.46 9.58
CA ARG A 95 -0.68 -3.22 10.81
C ARG A 95 0.64 -3.46 11.53
N LEU A 96 0.69 -3.08 12.80
CA LEU A 96 1.86 -3.25 13.65
C LEU A 96 1.86 -4.60 14.37
N LYS A 97 3.03 -5.03 14.83
CA LYS A 97 3.21 -6.32 15.56
C LYS A 97 2.42 -6.39 16.88
N ASN A 98 2.15 -5.23 17.50
CA ASN A 98 1.34 -5.12 18.73
C ASN A 98 -0.18 -5.14 18.49
N GLY A 99 -0.63 -5.25 17.24
CA GLY A 99 -2.03 -5.25 16.84
C GLY A 99 -2.59 -3.87 16.50
N ASN A 100 -1.91 -2.77 16.86
CA ASN A 100 -2.31 -1.42 16.47
C ASN A 100 -2.17 -1.21 14.97
N THR A 101 -2.84 -0.19 14.45
CA THR A 101 -2.69 0.27 13.07
C THR A 101 -1.96 1.60 13.07
N PHE A 102 -0.80 1.66 12.41
CA PHE A 102 -0.15 2.92 12.06
C PHE A 102 -0.91 3.57 10.90
N ILE A 103 -1.12 4.89 10.98
CA ILE A 103 -1.83 5.68 9.98
C ILE A 103 -1.09 7.00 9.76
N GLY A 104 -0.84 7.34 8.49
CA GLY A 104 -0.27 8.62 8.08
C GLY A 104 -1.35 9.54 7.50
N GLU A 105 -1.69 10.60 8.23
CA GLU A 105 -2.59 11.67 7.78
C GLU A 105 -1.82 12.70 6.97
N CYS A 106 -2.03 12.72 5.65
CA CYS A 106 -1.21 13.45 4.69
C CYS A 106 -1.10 14.95 4.97
N ASN A 107 -2.22 15.67 4.90
CA ASN A 107 -2.20 17.13 5.01
C ASN A 107 -2.03 17.58 6.48
N ALA A 108 -2.62 16.85 7.40
CA ALA A 108 -2.45 17.13 8.83
C ALA A 108 -1.04 16.84 9.35
N GLY A 109 -0.21 16.15 8.56
CA GLY A 109 1.16 15.80 8.96
C GLY A 109 1.22 14.99 10.25
N ARG A 110 0.22 14.12 10.49
CA ARG A 110 0.12 13.31 11.70
C ARG A 110 0.50 11.87 11.46
N LEU A 111 1.32 11.34 12.34
CA LEU A 111 1.71 9.94 12.41
C LEU A 111 0.99 9.33 13.62
N LEU A 112 -0.04 8.53 13.34
CA LEU A 112 -0.93 8.00 14.37
C LEU A 112 -0.68 6.51 14.61
N GLU A 113 -0.90 6.06 15.84
CA GLU A 113 -1.21 4.66 16.12
C GLU A 113 -2.63 4.57 16.68
N VAL A 114 -3.41 3.66 16.10
CA VAL A 114 -4.81 3.43 16.46
C VAL A 114 -4.95 2.00 16.95
N SER A 115 -5.56 1.82 18.13
CA SER A 115 -5.81 0.49 18.68
C SER A 115 -6.83 -0.30 17.84
N PRO A 116 -6.96 -1.63 18.03
CA PRO A 116 -8.00 -2.42 17.35
C PRO A 116 -9.43 -1.91 17.62
N GLU A 117 -9.66 -1.26 18.76
CA GLU A 117 -10.96 -0.68 19.15
C GLU A 117 -11.20 0.71 18.54
N GLY A 118 -10.25 1.25 17.76
CA GLY A 118 -10.36 2.55 17.08
C GLY A 118 -9.88 3.74 17.92
N ASN A 119 -9.24 3.52 19.08
CA ASN A 119 -8.71 4.62 19.91
C ASN A 119 -7.32 5.05 19.43
N ILE A 120 -7.06 6.36 19.34
CA ILE A 120 -5.72 6.90 19.08
C ILE A 120 -4.88 6.70 20.35
N VAL A 121 -3.81 5.94 20.25
CA VAL A 121 -2.88 5.64 21.35
C VAL A 121 -1.53 6.35 21.21
N SER A 122 -1.22 6.86 20.01
CA SER A 122 -0.07 7.72 19.73
C SER A 122 -0.43 8.72 18.63
N ASP A 123 0.02 9.95 18.78
CA ASP A 123 -0.23 11.06 17.86
C ASP A 123 0.99 11.98 17.82
N ILE A 124 1.68 11.97 16.67
CA ILE A 124 2.90 12.74 16.46
C ILE A 124 2.67 13.67 15.27
N CYS A 125 2.74 14.98 15.51
CA CYS A 125 2.71 15.99 14.46
C CYS A 125 4.12 16.23 13.93
N ILE A 126 4.30 16.14 12.60
CA ILE A 126 5.57 16.41 11.91
C ILE A 126 5.49 17.63 10.99
N LEU A 127 4.43 18.43 11.11
CA LEU A 127 4.38 19.73 10.42
C LEU A 127 5.47 20.65 10.95
N PRO A 128 6.04 21.53 10.11
CA PRO A 128 6.92 22.58 10.56
C PRO A 128 6.26 23.49 11.60
N GLU A 129 7.05 24.04 12.50
CA GLU A 129 6.56 24.98 13.51
C GLU A 129 5.79 26.17 12.88
N GLY A 130 4.63 26.48 13.43
CA GLY A 130 3.75 27.54 12.94
C GLY A 130 2.86 27.16 11.75
N ILE A 131 2.95 25.94 11.24
CA ILE A 131 2.08 25.39 10.21
C ILE A 131 1.00 24.54 10.87
N SER A 132 -0.27 24.91 10.67
CA SER A 132 -1.42 24.18 11.25
C SER A 132 -2.02 23.14 10.30
N ASP A 133 -1.76 23.28 9.00
CA ASP A 133 -2.23 22.36 7.97
C ASP A 133 -1.19 22.31 6.84
N GLY A 134 -0.78 21.12 6.47
CA GLY A 134 0.16 20.90 5.37
C GLY A 134 -0.53 21.07 4.02
N THR A 135 0.28 21.34 3.01
CA THR A 135 -0.20 21.34 1.63
C THR A 135 -0.56 19.92 1.17
N PHE A 136 -1.33 19.82 0.12
CA PHE A 136 -1.59 18.55 -0.55
C PHE A 136 -0.26 17.79 -0.81
N ALA A 137 -0.25 16.51 -0.47
CA ALA A 137 0.92 15.65 -0.56
C ALA A 137 2.12 16.05 0.33
N PHE A 138 1.89 16.74 1.47
CA PHE A 138 2.94 16.92 2.48
C PHE A 138 3.60 15.59 2.85
N MET A 139 2.78 14.54 3.08
CA MET A 139 3.23 13.16 3.24
C MET A 139 2.63 12.28 2.15
N ARG A 140 3.44 11.68 1.30
CA ARG A 140 2.96 10.79 0.22
C ARG A 140 2.91 9.33 0.61
N ASN A 141 3.79 8.91 1.49
CA ASN A 141 3.81 7.58 2.09
C ASN A 141 4.57 7.63 3.41
N ALA A 142 4.25 6.72 4.32
CA ALA A 142 4.96 6.57 5.59
C ALA A 142 4.96 5.12 6.07
N ARG A 143 5.98 4.76 6.85
CA ARG A 143 6.10 3.45 7.51
C ARG A 143 6.65 3.63 8.92
N LYS A 144 6.08 2.92 9.88
CA LYS A 144 6.69 2.77 11.19
C LYS A 144 7.73 1.66 11.12
N LEU A 145 8.96 1.97 11.56
CA LEU A 145 10.09 1.07 11.58
C LEU A 145 10.14 0.24 12.87
N ASP A 146 10.86 -0.88 12.85
CA ASP A 146 11.01 -1.76 14.02
C ASP A 146 11.75 -1.10 15.20
N ASN A 147 12.56 -0.05 14.93
CA ASN A 147 13.22 0.76 15.97
C ASN A 147 12.27 1.80 16.62
N GLY A 148 11.02 1.87 16.18
CA GLY A 148 10.01 2.81 16.66
C GLY A 148 10.00 4.16 15.94
N HIS A 149 10.93 4.40 15.01
CA HIS A 149 10.97 5.60 14.17
C HIS A 149 9.96 5.52 13.01
N TYR A 150 9.83 6.60 12.28
CA TYR A 150 8.93 6.73 11.15
C TYR A 150 9.69 7.20 9.91
N LEU A 151 9.61 6.42 8.84
CA LEU A 151 10.14 6.81 7.52
C LEU A 151 9.01 7.44 6.72
N VAL A 152 9.21 8.67 6.25
CA VAL A 152 8.17 9.47 5.58
C VAL A 152 8.69 10.00 4.25
N ALA A 153 7.93 9.75 3.17
CA ALA A 153 8.17 10.33 1.86
C ALA A 153 7.40 11.66 1.71
N HIS A 154 8.13 12.75 1.55
CA HIS A 154 7.61 14.10 1.33
C HIS A 154 7.67 14.44 -0.15
N TYR A 155 6.50 14.47 -0.81
CA TYR A 155 6.45 14.74 -2.24
C TYR A 155 6.82 16.19 -2.56
N GLY A 156 6.31 17.15 -1.79
CA GLY A 156 6.57 18.58 -2.02
C GLY A 156 8.02 18.99 -1.75
N ASP A 157 8.71 18.32 -0.85
CA ASP A 157 10.12 18.56 -0.50
C ASP A 157 11.08 17.71 -1.34
N GLU A 158 10.56 16.79 -2.17
CA GLU A 158 11.33 15.82 -2.97
C GLU A 158 12.36 15.04 -2.12
N CYS A 159 11.94 14.61 -0.92
CA CYS A 159 12.84 13.94 0.02
C CYS A 159 12.14 12.83 0.82
N VAL A 160 12.96 11.97 1.41
CA VAL A 160 12.55 11.01 2.44
C VAL A 160 13.22 11.39 3.74
N LYS A 161 12.44 11.45 4.82
CA LYS A 161 12.91 11.77 6.17
C LYS A 161 12.61 10.63 7.14
N GLU A 162 13.51 10.37 8.07
CA GLU A 162 13.27 9.54 9.23
C GLU A 162 13.04 10.43 10.44
N TYR A 163 11.94 10.18 11.15
CA TYR A 163 11.54 10.88 12.36
C TYR A 163 11.63 9.94 13.55
N ASP A 164 12.11 10.46 14.68
CA ASP A 164 12.01 9.74 15.95
C ASP A 164 10.60 9.78 16.54
N GLN A 165 10.43 9.17 17.73
CA GLN A 165 9.15 9.11 18.42
C GLN A 165 8.66 10.46 18.95
N ALA A 166 9.52 11.49 18.96
CA ALA A 166 9.17 12.87 19.29
C ALA A 166 8.83 13.73 18.04
N GLY A 167 8.86 13.13 16.84
CA GLY A 167 8.62 13.85 15.59
C GLY A 167 9.83 14.67 15.10
N LYS A 168 11.03 14.43 15.65
CA LYS A 168 12.26 15.11 15.23
C LYS A 168 12.91 14.35 14.09
N VAL A 169 13.38 15.08 13.05
CA VAL A 169 14.14 14.49 11.94
C VAL A 169 15.50 14.01 12.45
N VAL A 170 15.80 12.73 12.26
CA VAL A 170 17.09 12.10 12.63
C VAL A 170 17.91 11.71 11.40
N TRP A 171 17.29 11.60 10.24
CA TRP A 171 17.95 11.33 8.96
C TRP A 171 17.09 11.83 7.79
N GLN A 172 17.75 12.20 6.67
CA GLN A 172 17.07 12.55 5.42
C GLN A 172 17.93 12.29 4.20
N VAL A 173 17.24 12.09 3.04
CA VAL A 173 17.85 12.00 1.70
C VAL A 173 16.96 12.72 0.68
N LYS A 174 17.60 13.37 -0.29
CA LYS A 174 16.98 13.93 -1.52
C LYS A 174 17.38 13.12 -2.71
#